data_43aa40aa5b7a7151d4a2d8b27d303c7a
#
_entry.id   43aa40aa5b7a7151d4a2d8b27d303c7a
#
_cell.length_a   1.000
_cell.length_b   1.000
_cell.length_c   1.000
_cell.angle_alpha   90.00
_cell.angle_beta   90.00
_cell.angle_gamma   90.00
#
_symmetry.space_group_name_H-M   'P 1'
#
loop_
_entity.id
_entity.type
_entity.pdbx_description
1 polymer ?
#
loop_
_entity_poly.entity_id
_entity_poly.type
_entity_poly.pdbx_seq_one_letter_code
_entity_poly.pdbx_strand_id
1 'polypeptide(L)'
;MSLGRKQGLTNDAWLQAVATIESTISKSEIDELAAATIEDIRANTSGKAAAYAWSGGKDSIVLGKLCEAAGVKDCMIGVCDLEYPAFLAWIRKHKPKDCEIINTHQDMAWLSNHTEMLFPQDSAVAGRWFSIVQHRAQREYFKAHNLDIMILGRRRADGNYVGRGTNIYTDGKGVTRYSPLASWRHEHILAYIHYNNLALPPFYEWENGYLCGTHPWPARQHTGSIENGWREIFHIDRSIVEAAAKTIDSARRLLEKEVAE
;
A
#
# COMPACT_ATOMS: atom_id res chain seq x y z
N MET A 1 -11.17 21.76 2.69
CA MET A 1 -11.19 21.20 4.08
C MET A 1 -9.97 20.29 4.22
N SER A 2 -9.12 20.47 5.23
CA SER A 2 -7.92 19.62 5.39
C SER A 2 -8.32 18.27 5.98
N LEU A 3 -7.87 17.19 5.33
CA LEU A 3 -8.00 15.84 5.87
C LEU A 3 -7.12 15.73 7.12
N GLY A 4 -7.67 15.27 8.22
CA GLY A 4 -6.94 15.06 9.47
C GLY A 4 -5.99 13.86 9.44
N ARG A 5 -5.73 13.23 10.59
CA ARG A 5 -5.01 11.96 10.64
C ARG A 5 -5.86 10.84 10.05
N LYS A 6 -5.25 9.89 9.32
CA LYS A 6 -5.91 8.77 8.65
C LYS A 6 -6.91 8.01 9.56
N GLN A 7 -6.59 7.84 10.84
CA GLN A 7 -7.41 7.12 11.82
C GLN A 7 -8.80 7.72 12.09
N GLY A 8 -9.07 8.96 11.69
CA GLY A 8 -10.37 9.60 11.85
C GLY A 8 -11.12 9.87 10.54
N LEU A 9 -10.60 9.36 9.41
CA LEU A 9 -11.20 9.62 8.10
C LEU A 9 -12.18 8.51 7.70
N THR A 10 -13.28 8.92 7.09
CA THR A 10 -14.22 8.02 6.39
C THR A 10 -13.82 7.90 4.92
N ASN A 11 -14.30 6.85 4.23
CA ASN A 11 -14.08 6.72 2.79
C ASN A 11 -14.70 7.91 2.02
N ASP A 12 -15.87 8.40 2.44
CA ASP A 12 -16.53 9.56 1.83
C ASP A 12 -15.71 10.84 1.95
N ALA A 13 -15.01 11.04 3.08
CA ALA A 13 -14.10 12.18 3.24
C ALA A 13 -12.96 12.13 2.22
N TRP A 14 -12.44 10.95 1.90
CA TRP A 14 -11.45 10.77 0.84
C TRP A 14 -12.03 11.08 -0.54
N LEU A 15 -13.22 10.55 -0.87
CA LEU A 15 -13.88 10.79 -2.16
C LEU A 15 -14.19 12.27 -2.35
N GLN A 16 -14.65 12.94 -1.30
CA GLN A 16 -14.88 14.39 -1.33
C GLN A 16 -13.58 15.18 -1.55
N ALA A 17 -12.48 14.78 -0.90
CA ALA A 17 -11.19 15.43 -1.09
C ALA A 17 -10.68 15.26 -2.54
N VAL A 18 -10.87 14.08 -3.14
CA VAL A 18 -10.55 13.84 -4.55
C VAL A 18 -11.38 14.77 -5.45
N ALA A 19 -12.70 14.86 -5.21
CA ALA A 19 -13.61 15.66 -6.03
C ALA A 19 -13.33 17.18 -5.95
N THR A 20 -12.72 17.65 -4.85
CA THR A 20 -12.45 19.08 -4.61
C THR A 20 -10.96 19.42 -4.63
N ILE A 21 -10.11 18.55 -5.18
CA ILE A 21 -8.67 18.67 -5.02
C ILE A 21 -8.09 19.93 -5.64
N GLU A 22 -8.56 20.35 -6.80
CA GLU A 22 -8.10 21.55 -7.50
C GLU A 22 -8.38 22.84 -6.71
N SER A 23 -9.46 22.89 -5.92
CA SER A 23 -9.77 24.01 -5.05
C SER A 23 -9.01 23.98 -3.72
N THR A 24 -8.35 22.86 -3.40
CA THR A 24 -7.64 22.64 -2.14
C THR A 24 -6.13 22.83 -2.28
N ILE A 25 -5.54 22.34 -3.38
CA ILE A 25 -4.12 22.42 -3.68
C ILE A 25 -3.96 22.86 -5.14
N SER A 26 -3.22 23.94 -5.36
CA SER A 26 -2.93 24.40 -6.70
C SER A 26 -1.85 23.54 -7.38
N LYS A 27 -1.84 23.55 -8.73
CA LYS A 27 -0.78 22.87 -9.48
C LYS A 27 0.62 23.41 -9.15
N SER A 28 0.77 24.73 -8.98
CA SER A 28 2.06 25.34 -8.62
C SER A 28 2.55 24.85 -7.27
N GLU A 29 1.66 24.81 -6.24
CA GLU A 29 2.02 24.33 -4.91
C GLU A 29 2.55 22.90 -4.93
N ILE A 30 1.89 22.02 -5.68
CA ILE A 30 2.32 20.60 -5.73
C ILE A 30 3.58 20.41 -6.59
N ASP A 31 3.76 21.18 -7.66
CA ASP A 31 4.96 21.14 -8.51
C ASP A 31 6.19 21.62 -7.71
N GLU A 32 6.08 22.70 -6.93
CA GLU A 32 7.14 23.20 -6.05
C GLU A 32 7.52 22.19 -4.97
N LEU A 33 6.51 21.61 -4.31
CA LEU A 33 6.72 20.58 -3.30
C LEU A 33 7.39 19.33 -3.89
N ALA A 34 6.98 18.92 -5.09
CA ALA A 34 7.55 17.78 -5.79
C ALA A 34 9.02 18.05 -6.17
N ALA A 35 9.32 19.24 -6.70
CA ALA A 35 10.68 19.63 -7.06
C ALA A 35 11.60 19.61 -5.83
N ALA A 36 11.17 20.20 -4.70
CA ALA A 36 11.93 20.17 -3.45
C ALA A 36 12.16 18.74 -2.94
N THR A 37 11.15 17.86 -3.07
CA THR A 37 11.25 16.46 -2.66
C THR A 37 12.22 15.67 -3.57
N ILE A 38 12.22 15.93 -4.86
CA ILE A 38 13.17 15.32 -5.82
C ILE A 38 14.61 15.69 -5.45
N GLU A 39 14.87 16.95 -5.15
CA GLU A 39 16.21 17.40 -4.72
C GLU A 39 16.63 16.76 -3.39
N ASP A 40 15.70 16.64 -2.43
CA ASP A 40 15.96 15.95 -1.16
C ASP A 40 16.29 14.46 -1.36
N ILE A 41 15.58 13.77 -2.27
CA ILE A 41 15.89 12.39 -2.64
C ILE A 41 17.30 12.32 -3.26
N ARG A 42 17.64 13.17 -4.21
CA ARG A 42 18.98 13.22 -4.85
C ARG A 42 20.09 13.39 -3.82
N ALA A 43 19.92 14.37 -2.93
CA ALA A 43 20.91 14.66 -1.90
C ALA A 43 21.13 13.47 -0.95
N ASN A 44 20.06 12.80 -0.54
CA ASN A 44 20.14 11.68 0.42
C ASN A 44 20.57 10.35 -0.21
N THR A 45 20.48 10.21 -1.55
CA THR A 45 20.84 8.97 -2.26
C THR A 45 22.12 9.07 -3.09
N SER A 46 22.71 10.25 -3.19
CA SER A 46 23.98 10.47 -3.92
C SER A 46 25.08 9.55 -3.38
N GLY A 47 25.70 8.79 -4.30
CA GLY A 47 26.78 7.84 -3.96
C GLY A 47 26.35 6.61 -3.17
N LYS A 48 25.04 6.34 -3.05
CA LYS A 48 24.49 5.20 -2.32
C LYS A 48 23.77 4.23 -3.24
N ALA A 49 23.85 2.94 -2.91
CA ALA A 49 22.97 1.92 -3.48
C ALA A 49 21.56 2.11 -2.88
N ALA A 50 20.65 2.69 -3.66
CA ALA A 50 19.31 3.07 -3.22
C ALA A 50 18.24 2.45 -4.09
N ALA A 51 17.15 1.97 -3.45
CA ALA A 51 15.95 1.52 -4.12
C ALA A 51 14.70 1.98 -3.35
N TYR A 52 13.54 1.98 -4.01
CA TYR A 52 12.29 2.31 -3.34
C TYR A 52 11.32 1.13 -3.28
N ALA A 53 10.57 1.07 -2.20
CA ALA A 53 9.49 0.08 -2.06
C ALA A 53 8.21 0.64 -2.69
N TRP A 54 7.74 -0.04 -3.73
CA TRP A 54 6.52 0.29 -4.44
C TRP A 54 5.44 -0.73 -4.09
N SER A 55 4.32 -0.31 -3.54
CA SER A 55 3.22 -1.20 -3.14
C SER A 55 2.01 -1.11 -4.09
N GLY A 56 2.08 -0.31 -5.14
CA GLY A 56 0.92 0.00 -5.98
C GLY A 56 -0.12 0.90 -5.31
N GLY A 57 0.05 1.25 -4.04
CA GLY A 57 -0.82 2.20 -3.35
C GLY A 57 -0.49 3.64 -3.72
N LYS A 58 -1.45 4.55 -3.57
CA LYS A 58 -1.37 5.96 -3.96
C LYS A 58 -0.06 6.65 -3.54
N ASP A 59 0.39 6.41 -2.30
CA ASP A 59 1.61 7.02 -1.77
C ASP A 59 2.87 6.48 -2.46
N SER A 60 2.92 5.19 -2.73
CA SER A 60 4.05 4.55 -3.42
C SER A 60 4.08 4.84 -4.92
N ILE A 61 2.93 5.10 -5.54
CA ILE A 61 2.84 5.55 -6.93
C ILE A 61 3.46 6.95 -7.07
N VAL A 62 3.10 7.87 -6.17
CA VAL A 62 3.71 9.21 -6.12
C VAL A 62 5.20 9.11 -5.83
N LEU A 63 5.58 8.33 -4.80
CA LEU A 63 6.98 8.10 -4.47
C LEU A 63 7.79 7.62 -5.67
N GLY A 64 7.27 6.62 -6.40
CA GLY A 64 7.93 6.06 -7.59
C GLY A 64 8.26 7.13 -8.63
N LYS A 65 7.30 8.02 -8.93
CA LYS A 65 7.51 9.12 -9.88
C LYS A 65 8.59 10.10 -9.41
N LEU A 66 8.61 10.44 -8.13
CA LEU A 66 9.62 11.31 -7.55
C LEU A 66 11.00 10.65 -7.51
N CYS A 67 11.08 9.36 -7.19
CA CYS A 67 12.31 8.57 -7.22
C CYS A 67 12.87 8.47 -8.66
N GLU A 68 12.04 8.13 -9.64
CA GLU A 68 12.41 8.09 -11.05
C GLU A 68 12.98 9.45 -11.52
N ALA A 69 12.32 10.56 -11.18
CA ALA A 69 12.77 11.91 -11.48
C ALA A 69 14.07 12.30 -10.76
N ALA A 70 14.30 11.74 -9.57
CA ALA A 70 15.55 11.91 -8.83
C ALA A 70 16.70 11.02 -9.33
N GLY A 71 16.44 10.08 -10.23
CA GLY A 71 17.43 9.16 -10.79
C GLY A 71 17.51 7.80 -10.09
N VAL A 72 16.67 7.54 -9.07
CA VAL A 72 16.54 6.23 -8.42
C VAL A 72 15.54 5.37 -9.20
N LYS A 73 16.04 4.33 -9.88
CA LYS A 73 15.21 3.47 -10.75
C LYS A 73 14.89 2.12 -10.13
N ASP A 74 15.79 1.60 -9.30
CA ASP A 74 15.62 0.29 -8.68
C ASP A 74 14.46 0.32 -7.69
N CYS A 75 13.57 -0.64 -7.81
CA CYS A 75 12.43 -0.75 -6.90
C CYS A 75 11.95 -2.20 -6.75
N MET A 76 11.20 -2.43 -5.69
CA MET A 76 10.60 -3.73 -5.41
C MET A 76 9.15 -3.60 -4.95
N ILE A 77 8.38 -4.67 -5.17
CA ILE A 77 7.08 -4.88 -4.56
C ILE A 77 7.05 -6.24 -3.86
N GLY A 78 6.60 -6.25 -2.60
CA GLY A 78 6.27 -7.49 -1.89
C GLY A 78 4.83 -7.90 -2.17
N VAL A 79 4.64 -9.15 -2.57
CA VAL A 79 3.32 -9.78 -2.78
C VAL A 79 3.26 -11.12 -2.06
N CYS A 80 2.07 -11.71 -1.99
CA CYS A 80 1.89 -13.11 -1.61
C CYS A 80 0.91 -13.80 -2.56
N ASP A 81 0.69 -15.10 -2.39
CA ASP A 81 -0.21 -15.88 -3.26
C ASP A 81 -1.71 -15.62 -2.98
N LEU A 82 -2.01 -14.73 -2.01
CA LEU A 82 -3.36 -14.29 -1.62
C LEU A 82 -3.70 -12.87 -2.09
N GLU A 83 -3.00 -12.37 -3.10
CA GLU A 83 -3.35 -11.09 -3.71
C GLU A 83 -4.62 -11.20 -4.55
N TYR A 84 -5.36 -10.08 -4.68
CA TYR A 84 -6.49 -10.03 -5.61
C TYR A 84 -6.02 -10.23 -7.06
N PRO A 85 -6.67 -11.09 -7.86
CA PRO A 85 -6.32 -11.28 -9.28
C PRO A 85 -6.35 -9.97 -10.08
N ALA A 86 -7.32 -9.09 -9.80
CA ALA A 86 -7.43 -7.78 -10.42
C ALA A 86 -6.21 -6.89 -10.12
N PHE A 87 -5.67 -6.95 -8.90
CA PHE A 87 -4.47 -6.22 -8.52
C PHE A 87 -3.22 -6.77 -9.20
N LEU A 88 -3.05 -8.09 -9.24
CA LEU A 88 -1.94 -8.71 -9.96
C LEU A 88 -1.94 -8.38 -11.45
N ALA A 89 -3.13 -8.31 -12.07
CA ALA A 89 -3.27 -7.88 -13.45
C ALA A 89 -2.89 -6.40 -13.63
N TRP A 90 -3.30 -5.54 -12.69
CA TRP A 90 -2.95 -4.12 -12.69
C TRP A 90 -1.45 -3.90 -12.47
N ILE A 91 -0.80 -4.62 -11.54
CA ILE A 91 0.66 -4.56 -11.31
C ILE A 91 1.42 -4.88 -12.60
N ARG A 92 1.06 -5.97 -13.31
CA ARG A 92 1.74 -6.36 -14.56
C ARG A 92 1.75 -5.24 -15.59
N LYS A 93 0.70 -4.42 -15.62
CA LYS A 93 0.53 -3.31 -16.58
C LYS A 93 1.18 -2.01 -16.11
N HIS A 94 1.19 -1.73 -14.80
CA HIS A 94 1.47 -0.39 -14.26
C HIS A 94 2.71 -0.32 -13.37
N LYS A 95 3.32 -1.46 -13.00
CA LYS A 95 4.54 -1.42 -12.18
C LYS A 95 5.66 -0.66 -12.91
N PRO A 96 6.55 0.03 -12.19
CA PRO A 96 7.77 0.58 -12.77
C PRO A 96 8.55 -0.49 -13.53
N LYS A 97 9.26 -0.07 -14.60
CA LYS A 97 9.94 -1.00 -15.51
C LYS A 97 10.90 -1.95 -14.77
N ASP A 98 11.70 -1.40 -13.87
CA ASP A 98 12.75 -2.13 -13.17
C ASP A 98 12.29 -2.64 -11.79
N CYS A 99 10.96 -2.69 -11.55
CA CYS A 99 10.39 -3.16 -10.30
C CYS A 99 10.42 -4.69 -10.20
N GLU A 100 11.15 -5.20 -9.21
CA GLU A 100 11.23 -6.60 -8.87
C GLU A 100 10.03 -7.03 -8.01
N ILE A 101 9.41 -8.16 -8.36
CA ILE A 101 8.30 -8.74 -7.58
C ILE A 101 8.85 -9.82 -6.68
N ILE A 102 8.71 -9.64 -5.37
CA ILE A 102 9.14 -10.61 -4.36
C ILE A 102 7.90 -11.25 -3.75
N ASN A 103 7.70 -12.53 -4.05
CA ASN A 103 6.62 -13.31 -3.47
C ASN A 103 7.06 -13.92 -2.13
N THR A 104 6.29 -13.65 -1.08
CA THR A 104 6.54 -14.17 0.27
C THR A 104 5.79 -15.47 0.58
N HIS A 105 5.02 -15.99 -0.39
CA HIS A 105 4.41 -17.32 -0.42
C HIS A 105 3.41 -17.63 0.72
N GLN A 106 2.68 -16.64 1.23
CA GLN A 106 1.47 -16.93 1.99
C GLN A 106 0.39 -17.35 1.00
N ASP A 107 0.01 -18.61 1.03
CA ASP A 107 -1.00 -19.23 0.16
C ASP A 107 -2.25 -19.66 0.95
N MET A 108 -3.19 -20.31 0.27
CA MET A 108 -4.42 -20.80 0.89
C MET A 108 -4.17 -21.86 1.97
N ALA A 109 -3.15 -22.71 1.80
CA ALA A 109 -2.78 -23.71 2.78
C ALA A 109 -2.21 -23.03 4.06
N TRP A 110 -1.38 -22.01 3.87
CA TRP A 110 -0.91 -21.19 4.99
C TRP A 110 -2.08 -20.52 5.69
N LEU A 111 -3.01 -19.90 4.96
CA LEU A 111 -4.15 -19.17 5.53
C LEU A 111 -5.11 -20.10 6.29
N SER A 112 -5.35 -21.31 5.81
CA SER A 112 -6.20 -22.28 6.50
C SER A 112 -5.66 -22.70 7.87
N ASN A 113 -4.34 -22.59 8.08
CA ASN A 113 -3.67 -22.80 9.34
C ASN A 113 -3.50 -21.51 10.19
N HIS A 114 -3.92 -20.35 9.66
CA HIS A 114 -3.79 -19.03 10.29
C HIS A 114 -5.08 -18.21 10.13
N THR A 115 -6.23 -18.83 10.41
CA THR A 115 -7.55 -18.18 10.22
C THR A 115 -7.77 -16.97 11.11
N GLU A 116 -6.99 -16.82 12.19
CA GLU A 116 -6.93 -15.61 13.01
C GLU A 116 -6.38 -14.38 12.27
N MET A 117 -5.76 -14.61 11.10
CA MET A 117 -5.26 -13.55 10.23
C MET A 117 -6.32 -13.00 9.26
N LEU A 118 -7.51 -13.65 9.16
CA LEU A 118 -8.59 -13.21 8.29
C LEU A 118 -9.20 -11.88 8.78
N PHE A 119 -9.34 -10.94 7.83
CA PHE A 119 -10.05 -9.67 8.00
C PHE A 119 -9.76 -8.99 9.34
N PRO A 120 -8.53 -8.46 9.53
CA PRO A 120 -8.08 -7.90 10.80
C PRO A 120 -9.07 -6.89 11.39
N GLN A 121 -9.52 -7.13 12.62
CA GLN A 121 -10.37 -6.21 13.37
C GLN A 121 -9.55 -5.31 14.30
N ASP A 122 -8.26 -5.55 14.41
CA ASP A 122 -7.32 -4.78 15.22
C ASP A 122 -6.02 -4.48 14.48
N SER A 123 -5.29 -3.48 14.99
CA SER A 123 -4.03 -3.03 14.40
C SER A 123 -2.87 -4.01 14.55
N ALA A 124 -2.93 -4.93 15.52
CA ALA A 124 -1.86 -5.90 15.77
C ALA A 124 -1.85 -6.97 14.67
N VAL A 125 -3.01 -7.53 14.32
CA VAL A 125 -3.16 -8.50 13.23
C VAL A 125 -2.87 -7.83 11.89
N ALA A 126 -3.37 -6.60 11.66
CA ALA A 126 -3.03 -5.83 10.46
C ALA A 126 -1.51 -5.60 10.34
N GLY A 127 -0.84 -5.26 11.45
CA GLY A 127 0.61 -5.09 11.53
C GLY A 127 1.38 -6.39 11.22
N ARG A 128 0.84 -7.55 11.58
CA ARG A 128 1.44 -8.86 11.23
C ARG A 128 1.45 -9.08 9.72
N TRP A 129 0.37 -8.77 8.98
CA TRP A 129 0.35 -8.83 7.53
C TRP A 129 1.44 -7.97 6.90
N PHE A 130 1.60 -6.72 7.34
CA PHE A 130 2.71 -5.88 6.89
C PHE A 130 4.08 -6.52 7.16
N SER A 131 4.23 -7.14 8.31
CA SER A 131 5.50 -7.76 8.71
C SER A 131 5.89 -8.95 7.84
N ILE A 132 4.92 -9.84 7.55
CA ILE A 132 5.18 -11.11 6.83
C ILE A 132 5.24 -10.94 5.31
N VAL A 133 4.57 -9.92 4.76
CA VAL A 133 4.61 -9.65 3.31
C VAL A 133 5.56 -8.49 3.01
N GLN A 134 5.17 -7.27 3.35
CA GLN A 134 5.88 -6.06 2.91
C GLN A 134 7.28 -5.94 3.53
N HIS A 135 7.39 -6.02 4.86
CA HIS A 135 8.68 -5.83 5.52
C HIS A 135 9.63 -7.00 5.29
N ARG A 136 9.11 -8.22 5.11
CA ARG A 136 9.93 -9.38 4.76
C ARG A 136 10.53 -9.19 3.37
N ALA A 137 9.71 -8.91 2.36
CA ALA A 137 10.17 -8.66 1.00
C ALA A 137 11.19 -7.52 0.92
N GLN A 138 10.94 -6.40 1.63
CA GLN A 138 11.88 -5.28 1.70
C GLN A 138 13.24 -5.68 2.28
N ARG A 139 13.27 -6.52 3.34
CA ARG A 139 14.53 -6.98 3.93
C ARG A 139 15.27 -7.94 3.01
N GLU A 140 14.58 -8.85 2.35
CA GLU A 140 15.15 -9.78 1.39
C GLU A 140 15.79 -9.01 0.23
N TYR A 141 15.08 -8.06 -0.36
CA TYR A 141 15.58 -7.20 -1.42
C TYR A 141 16.77 -6.36 -0.98
N PHE A 142 16.66 -5.68 0.16
CA PHE A 142 17.72 -4.84 0.72
C PHE A 142 19.05 -5.59 0.86
N LYS A 143 19.00 -6.82 1.35
CA LYS A 143 20.17 -7.68 1.53
C LYS A 143 20.70 -8.23 0.21
N ALA A 144 19.81 -8.72 -0.66
CA ALA A 144 20.18 -9.31 -1.94
C ALA A 144 20.91 -8.32 -2.86
N HIS A 145 20.50 -7.04 -2.83
CA HIS A 145 21.07 -5.98 -3.64
C HIS A 145 22.14 -5.14 -2.90
N ASN A 146 22.52 -5.52 -1.68
CA ASN A 146 23.49 -4.78 -0.86
C ASN A 146 23.19 -3.28 -0.78
N LEU A 147 21.91 -2.94 -0.54
CA LEU A 147 21.49 -1.54 -0.51
C LEU A 147 22.02 -0.81 0.72
N ASP A 148 22.33 0.47 0.55
CA ASP A 148 22.60 1.40 1.64
C ASP A 148 21.33 1.99 2.22
N ILE A 149 20.26 2.15 1.35
CA ILE A 149 19.03 2.83 1.74
C ILE A 149 17.81 2.30 0.96
N MET A 150 16.72 2.06 1.71
CA MET A 150 15.39 1.73 1.18
C MET A 150 14.46 2.92 1.35
N ILE A 151 13.95 3.46 0.24
CA ILE A 151 13.05 4.61 0.25
C ILE A 151 11.60 4.14 0.35
N LEU A 152 10.83 4.78 1.25
CA LEU A 152 9.45 4.38 1.57
C LEU A 152 8.48 5.56 1.43
N GLY A 153 7.28 5.30 0.95
CA GLY A 153 6.18 6.27 0.88
C GLY A 153 5.48 6.54 2.22
N ARG A 154 6.20 6.45 3.36
CA ARG A 154 5.63 6.66 4.68
C ARG A 154 5.46 8.13 4.98
N ARG A 155 4.35 8.48 5.64
CA ARG A 155 4.03 9.86 6.03
C ARG A 155 3.59 9.95 7.49
N ARG A 156 3.86 11.09 8.13
CA ARG A 156 3.35 11.39 9.48
C ARG A 156 1.82 11.48 9.51
N ALA A 157 1.21 11.94 8.42
CA ALA A 157 -0.25 12.02 8.27
C ALA A 157 -0.94 10.64 8.40
N ASP A 158 -0.24 9.54 8.05
CA ASP A 158 -0.75 8.17 8.21
C ASP A 158 -0.48 7.60 9.62
N GLY A 159 0.19 8.36 10.50
CA GLY A 159 0.62 7.86 11.81
C GLY A 159 1.88 6.99 11.78
N ASN A 160 2.57 6.91 10.63
CA ASN A 160 3.77 6.09 10.48
C ASN A 160 5.00 6.72 11.17
N TYR A 161 5.86 5.86 11.70
CA TYR A 161 7.20 6.29 12.10
C TYR A 161 8.06 6.51 10.83
N VAL A 162 8.64 7.69 10.73
CA VAL A 162 9.42 8.14 9.55
C VAL A 162 10.88 8.48 9.91
N GLY A 163 11.30 8.24 11.15
CA GLY A 163 12.59 8.70 11.66
C GLY A 163 12.51 10.10 12.27
N ARG A 164 13.60 10.51 12.92
CA ARG A 164 13.78 11.85 13.51
C ARG A 164 14.67 12.71 12.60
N GLY A 165 14.38 13.99 12.55
CA GLY A 165 15.21 14.95 11.79
C GLY A 165 15.16 14.72 10.28
N THR A 166 16.10 14.01 9.73
CA THR A 166 16.27 13.75 8.27
C THR A 166 15.28 12.76 7.66
N ASN A 167 14.32 12.22 8.42
CA ASN A 167 13.39 11.16 7.98
C ASN A 167 14.09 9.86 7.56
N ILE A 168 15.32 9.65 8.04
CA ILE A 168 16.13 8.45 7.85
C ILE A 168 16.32 7.75 9.20
N TYR A 169 16.23 6.43 9.22
CA TYR A 169 16.53 5.61 10.39
C TYR A 169 16.91 4.19 9.97
N THR A 170 17.72 3.52 10.79
CA THR A 170 17.98 2.09 10.63
C THR A 170 17.11 1.32 11.62
N ASP A 171 16.35 0.34 11.12
CA ASP A 171 15.51 -0.51 11.96
C ASP A 171 16.34 -1.57 12.72
N GLY A 172 15.70 -2.25 13.69
CA GLY A 172 16.37 -3.28 14.50
C GLY A 172 16.82 -4.52 13.73
N LYS A 173 16.56 -4.60 12.42
CA LYS A 173 17.00 -5.67 11.51
C LYS A 173 18.07 -5.20 10.52
N GLY A 174 18.62 -4.01 10.72
CA GLY A 174 19.71 -3.44 9.93
C GLY A 174 19.29 -2.82 8.60
N VAL A 175 17.99 -2.60 8.35
CA VAL A 175 17.51 -1.94 7.14
C VAL A 175 17.48 -0.43 7.36
N THR A 176 18.26 0.33 6.60
CA THR A 176 18.17 1.79 6.59
C THR A 176 17.02 2.25 5.72
N ARG A 177 16.11 3.02 6.30
CA ARG A 177 14.85 3.49 5.70
C ARG A 177 14.84 4.99 5.59
N TYR A 178 14.38 5.51 4.45
CA TYR A 178 14.21 6.92 4.19
C TYR A 178 12.78 7.20 3.73
N SER A 179 12.17 8.26 4.25
CA SER A 179 10.77 8.62 3.98
C SER A 179 10.66 10.06 3.47
N PRO A 180 10.93 10.33 2.17
CA PRO A 180 10.92 11.69 1.61
C PRO A 180 9.53 12.34 1.67
N LEU A 181 8.47 11.55 1.67
CA LEU A 181 7.08 12.04 1.77
C LEU A 181 6.63 12.31 3.21
N ALA A 182 7.55 12.28 4.20
CA ALA A 182 7.21 12.33 5.62
C ALA A 182 6.31 13.53 6.02
N SER A 183 6.47 14.68 5.38
CA SER A 183 5.71 15.91 5.63
C SER A 183 4.53 16.12 4.67
N TRP A 184 4.37 15.27 3.66
CA TRP A 184 3.27 15.41 2.70
C TRP A 184 1.93 15.13 3.37
N ARG A 185 0.95 16.02 3.16
CA ARG A 185 -0.45 15.82 3.57
C ARG A 185 -1.14 14.83 2.63
N HIS A 186 -2.32 14.37 3.02
CA HIS A 186 -3.15 13.51 2.16
C HIS A 186 -3.50 14.22 0.85
N GLU A 187 -3.84 15.50 0.94
CA GLU A 187 -4.20 16.32 -0.21
C GLU A 187 -3.03 16.49 -1.19
N HIS A 188 -1.78 16.56 -0.72
CA HIS A 188 -0.62 16.62 -1.62
C HIS A 188 -0.50 15.36 -2.47
N ILE A 189 -0.74 14.17 -1.88
CA ILE A 189 -0.73 12.90 -2.62
C ILE A 189 -1.84 12.89 -3.68
N LEU A 190 -3.06 13.27 -3.28
CA LEU A 190 -4.21 13.32 -4.21
C LEU A 190 -3.99 14.33 -5.33
N ALA A 191 -3.48 15.53 -5.01
CA ALA A 191 -3.18 16.57 -5.99
C ALA A 191 -2.10 16.10 -6.98
N TYR A 192 -1.02 15.48 -6.51
CA TYR A 192 0.02 14.97 -7.39
C TYR A 192 -0.50 13.90 -8.34
N ILE A 193 -1.34 12.98 -7.86
CA ILE A 193 -2.00 11.97 -8.69
C ILE A 193 -2.89 12.64 -9.73
N HIS A 194 -3.73 13.58 -9.30
CA HIS A 194 -4.68 14.30 -10.16
C HIS A 194 -3.97 15.06 -11.28
N TYR A 195 -3.04 15.97 -10.95
CA TYR A 195 -2.37 16.82 -11.92
C TYR A 195 -1.41 16.08 -12.87
N ASN A 196 -0.95 14.89 -12.48
CA ASN A 196 -0.09 14.05 -13.30
C ASN A 196 -0.85 12.88 -13.96
N ASN A 197 -2.18 12.80 -13.84
CA ASN A 197 -3.04 11.75 -14.40
C ASN A 197 -2.53 10.33 -14.08
N LEU A 198 -2.14 10.09 -12.82
CA LEU A 198 -1.59 8.79 -12.43
C LEU A 198 -2.71 7.77 -12.21
N ALA A 199 -2.57 6.60 -12.84
CA ALA A 199 -3.51 5.51 -12.67
C ALA A 199 -3.42 4.90 -11.26
N LEU A 200 -4.56 4.73 -10.60
CA LEU A 200 -4.70 4.01 -9.34
C LEU A 200 -5.15 2.57 -9.60
N PRO A 201 -4.81 1.61 -8.72
CA PRO A 201 -5.33 0.26 -8.82
C PRO A 201 -6.83 0.19 -8.46
N PRO A 202 -7.55 -0.85 -8.89
CA PRO A 202 -9.00 -0.98 -8.73
C PRO A 202 -9.49 -0.94 -7.28
N PHE A 203 -8.62 -1.17 -6.29
CA PHE A 203 -8.96 -1.04 -4.87
C PHE A 203 -9.64 0.26 -4.49
N TYR A 204 -9.24 1.37 -5.12
CA TYR A 204 -9.76 2.71 -4.78
C TYR A 204 -11.18 2.94 -5.28
N GLU A 205 -11.67 2.09 -6.16
CA GLU A 205 -13.05 2.07 -6.67
C GLU A 205 -13.97 1.16 -5.84
N TRP A 206 -13.40 0.27 -5.02
CA TRP A 206 -14.17 -0.65 -4.18
C TRP A 206 -14.65 0.03 -2.90
N GLU A 207 -15.63 -0.59 -2.26
CA GLU A 207 -16.12 -0.17 -0.96
C GLU A 207 -14.95 -0.01 0.04
N ASN A 208 -14.94 1.09 0.79
CA ASN A 208 -13.87 1.43 1.72
C ASN A 208 -12.44 1.43 1.13
N GLY A 209 -12.30 1.61 -0.18
CA GLY A 209 -11.03 1.45 -0.89
C GLY A 209 -9.91 2.35 -0.38
N TYR A 210 -10.21 3.62 -0.06
CA TYR A 210 -9.22 4.55 0.50
C TYR A 210 -8.81 4.22 1.94
N LEU A 211 -9.67 3.54 2.71
CA LEU A 211 -9.38 3.07 4.06
C LEU A 211 -8.57 1.79 4.05
N CYS A 212 -8.97 0.83 3.21
CA CYS A 212 -8.32 -0.47 3.12
C CYS A 212 -6.93 -0.40 2.47
N GLY A 213 -6.80 0.37 1.37
CA GLY A 213 -5.54 0.44 0.62
C GLY A 213 -5.15 -0.89 -0.05
N THR A 214 -3.87 -1.02 -0.40
CA THR A 214 -3.31 -2.19 -1.11
C THR A 214 -2.84 -3.26 -0.13
N HIS A 215 -3.62 -4.30 0.05
CA HIS A 215 -3.31 -5.46 0.88
C HIS A 215 -3.77 -6.75 0.20
N PRO A 216 -3.20 -7.92 0.54
CA PRO A 216 -3.79 -9.20 0.20
C PRO A 216 -5.24 -9.27 0.68
N TRP A 217 -6.10 -9.98 -0.06
CA TRP A 217 -7.53 -9.99 0.27
C TRP A 217 -7.85 -10.43 1.71
N PRO A 218 -7.11 -11.37 2.36
CA PRO A 218 -7.42 -11.72 3.74
C PRO A 218 -7.07 -10.62 4.74
N ALA A 219 -6.19 -9.68 4.33
CA ALA A 219 -5.76 -8.55 5.17
C ALA A 219 -6.69 -7.33 5.07
N ARG A 220 -7.85 -7.45 4.39
CA ARG A 220 -8.84 -6.38 4.26
C ARG A 220 -9.39 -5.98 5.63
N GLN A 221 -9.28 -4.69 5.93
CA GLN A 221 -9.67 -4.08 7.20
C GLN A 221 -11.02 -3.38 7.07
N HIS A 222 -11.54 -2.88 8.20
CA HIS A 222 -12.78 -2.09 8.29
C HIS A 222 -14.06 -2.88 7.93
N THR A 223 -14.01 -4.20 7.91
CA THR A 223 -15.16 -5.07 7.60
C THR A 223 -16.13 -5.24 8.77
N GLY A 224 -15.71 -4.92 10.00
CA GLY A 224 -16.50 -5.04 11.22
C GLY A 224 -16.73 -6.49 11.71
N SER A 225 -16.63 -7.49 10.84
CA SER A 225 -16.72 -8.91 11.17
C SER A 225 -16.10 -9.79 10.09
N ILE A 226 -15.83 -11.05 10.42
CA ILE A 226 -15.35 -12.06 9.45
C ILE A 226 -16.42 -12.32 8.37
N GLU A 227 -17.70 -12.37 8.75
CA GLU A 227 -18.80 -12.60 7.80
C GLU A 227 -18.91 -11.45 6.80
N ASN A 228 -18.88 -10.20 7.26
CA ASN A 228 -18.87 -9.04 6.37
C ASN A 228 -17.62 -9.02 5.49
N GLY A 229 -16.45 -9.39 6.03
CA GLY A 229 -15.23 -9.51 5.24
C GLY A 229 -15.42 -10.47 4.06
N TRP A 230 -15.98 -11.66 4.30
CA TRP A 230 -16.29 -12.59 3.22
C TRP A 230 -17.32 -12.05 2.24
N ARG A 231 -18.36 -11.33 2.71
CA ARG A 231 -19.38 -10.72 1.85
C ARG A 231 -18.76 -9.64 0.94
N GLU A 232 -17.88 -8.80 1.49
CA GLU A 232 -17.14 -7.81 0.69
C GLU A 232 -16.26 -8.48 -0.38
N ILE A 233 -15.51 -9.54 -0.01
CA ILE A 233 -14.71 -10.30 -0.97
C ILE A 233 -15.59 -10.97 -2.03
N PHE A 234 -16.74 -11.51 -1.66
CA PHE A 234 -17.68 -12.12 -2.60
C PHE A 234 -18.17 -11.13 -3.66
N HIS A 235 -18.46 -9.89 -3.25
CA HIS A 235 -18.86 -8.83 -4.18
C HIS A 235 -17.69 -8.33 -5.06
N ILE A 236 -16.47 -8.36 -4.56
CA ILE A 236 -15.27 -7.96 -5.31
C ILE A 236 -14.87 -9.04 -6.32
N ASP A 237 -14.77 -10.28 -5.85
CA ASP A 237 -14.37 -11.44 -6.65
C ASP A 237 -14.86 -12.74 -6.01
N ARG A 238 -16.01 -13.21 -6.46
CA ARG A 238 -16.66 -14.46 -5.98
C ARG A 238 -15.71 -15.67 -6.05
N SER A 239 -14.83 -15.73 -7.05
CA SER A 239 -13.94 -16.87 -7.24
C SER A 239 -12.95 -17.06 -6.08
N ILE A 240 -12.58 -15.97 -5.40
CA ILE A 240 -11.74 -16.02 -4.19
C ILE A 240 -12.47 -16.77 -3.07
N VAL A 241 -13.74 -16.46 -2.84
CA VAL A 241 -14.55 -17.09 -1.79
C VAL A 241 -14.79 -18.57 -2.12
N GLU A 242 -15.08 -18.90 -3.40
CA GLU A 242 -15.22 -20.29 -3.86
C GLU A 242 -13.93 -21.10 -3.68
N ALA A 243 -12.77 -20.50 -3.92
CA ALA A 243 -11.49 -21.14 -3.66
C ALA A 243 -11.24 -21.34 -2.15
N ALA A 244 -11.52 -20.33 -1.34
CA ALA A 244 -11.34 -20.36 0.10
C ALA A 244 -12.28 -21.35 0.79
N ALA A 245 -13.51 -21.50 0.32
CA ALA A 245 -14.52 -22.41 0.88
C ALA A 245 -14.09 -23.89 0.84
N LYS A 246 -13.12 -24.27 0.02
CA LYS A 246 -12.59 -25.61 -0.03
C LYS A 246 -11.83 -26.00 1.25
N THR A 247 -11.28 -25.00 1.97
CA THR A 247 -10.41 -25.23 3.13
C THR A 247 -10.76 -24.37 4.35
N ILE A 248 -11.59 -23.33 4.20
CA ILE A 248 -11.95 -22.39 5.26
C ILE A 248 -13.44 -22.42 5.50
N ASP A 249 -13.85 -22.89 6.69
CA ASP A 249 -15.26 -23.09 7.03
C ASP A 249 -16.11 -21.82 7.05
N SER A 250 -15.52 -20.66 7.43
CA SER A 250 -16.25 -19.39 7.42
C SER A 250 -16.61 -18.92 6.00
N ALA A 251 -15.76 -19.22 5.00
CA ALA A 251 -16.04 -18.96 3.61
C ALA A 251 -17.14 -19.89 3.07
N ARG A 252 -17.07 -21.19 3.46
CA ARG A 252 -18.07 -22.18 3.06
C ARG A 252 -19.46 -21.80 3.55
N ARG A 253 -19.58 -21.40 4.83
CA ARG A 253 -20.85 -20.94 5.42
C ARG A 253 -21.43 -19.72 4.72
N LEU A 254 -20.61 -18.81 4.23
CA LEU A 254 -21.11 -17.68 3.43
C LEU A 254 -21.71 -18.18 2.12
N LEU A 255 -20.99 -19.02 1.36
CA LEU A 255 -21.51 -19.54 0.07
C LEU A 255 -22.83 -20.30 0.23
N GLU A 256 -22.98 -21.08 1.30
CA GLU A 256 -24.24 -21.80 1.60
C GLU A 256 -25.41 -20.85 1.83
N LYS A 257 -25.18 -19.69 2.48
CA LYS A 257 -26.21 -18.65 2.68
C LYS A 257 -26.56 -17.95 1.36
N GLU A 258 -25.56 -17.48 0.61
CA GLU A 258 -25.74 -16.73 -0.65
C GLU A 258 -26.38 -17.58 -1.77
N VAL A 259 -26.35 -18.92 -1.68
CA VAL A 259 -27.02 -19.84 -2.61
C VAL A 259 -28.47 -20.12 -2.17
N ALA A 260 -28.80 -19.89 -0.89
CA ALA A 260 -30.13 -20.12 -0.34
C ALA A 260 -31.06 -18.90 -0.45
N GLU A 261 -30.52 -17.72 -0.71
CA GLU A 261 -31.25 -16.48 -1.02
C GLU A 261 -31.48 -16.31 -2.53
#